data_866ae50ca454b451ee2009b3565a3661
#
_entry.id   866ae50ca454b451ee2009b3565a3661
#
_cell.length_a   1.000
_cell.length_b   1.000
_cell.length_c   1.000
_cell.angle_alpha   90.00
_cell.angle_beta   90.00
_cell.angle_gamma   90.00
#
_symmetry.space_group_name_H-M   'P 1'
#
loop_
_entity.id
_entity.type
_entity.pdbx_description
1 polymer ?
#
loop_
_entity_poly.entity_id
_entity_poly.type
_entity_poly.pdbx_seq_one_letter_code
_entity_poly.pdbx_strand_id
1 'polypeptide(L)'
;MSWSKAGANPFTKVLPGYTAARPTYPETALAALLQHHPQQVVELGAGSGSLTRLLLKHGVHVAAVEASEPMCKQLRQDTPDEFFTTGALSVHCTDAHHTGLPEKSADLVVAAQTWHWLDHQTACAEADRILRPKGRLAILYNQLDVSVPWVYRLTRIMRSGDVRRGDPPPLAAPFTTPTRTQIKWNRTVHSEDVIALGRTHASYLNASENYRVKMQKNLLWYVYQHMGHSAGATITLPYLTDVWVTTR
;
A
#
# COMPACT_ATOMS: atom_id res chain seq x y z
N MET A 1 15.54 -0.37 0.51
CA MET A 1 16.27 0.72 1.18
C MET A 1 15.56 1.01 2.47
N SER A 2 16.22 0.81 3.61
CA SER A 2 15.66 1.24 4.89
C SER A 2 15.54 2.77 4.93
N TRP A 3 14.63 3.32 5.73
CA TRP A 3 14.50 4.77 5.94
C TRP A 3 15.85 5.46 6.21
N SER A 4 16.81 4.75 6.80
CA SER A 4 18.16 5.23 7.07
C SER A 4 19.01 5.51 5.83
N LYS A 5 18.65 4.95 4.66
CA LYS A 5 19.35 5.15 3.37
C LYS A 5 18.59 6.04 2.38
N ALA A 6 17.29 6.30 2.60
CA ALA A 6 16.40 6.99 1.64
C ALA A 6 16.02 8.43 2.03
N GLY A 7 16.56 8.98 3.12
CA GLY A 7 16.14 10.29 3.63
C GLY A 7 14.90 10.21 4.53
N ALA A 8 14.38 11.38 4.95
CA ALA A 8 13.22 11.45 5.85
C ALA A 8 11.96 10.78 5.25
N ASN A 9 11.14 10.19 6.13
CA ASN A 9 9.85 9.61 5.77
C ASN A 9 9.00 10.63 4.98
N PRO A 10 8.63 10.35 3.70
CA PRO A 10 7.83 11.29 2.91
C PRO A 10 6.40 11.47 3.43
N PHE A 11 5.93 10.58 4.30
CA PHE A 11 4.58 10.55 4.85
C PHE A 11 4.46 11.21 6.23
N THR A 12 5.37 12.13 6.57
CA THR A 12 5.27 12.93 7.81
C THR A 12 4.12 13.93 7.80
N LYS A 13 3.49 14.14 6.63
CA LYS A 13 2.28 14.94 6.45
C LYS A 13 1.32 14.22 5.52
N VAL A 14 0.08 14.06 5.92
CA VAL A 14 -1.00 13.57 5.05
C VAL A 14 -1.57 14.73 4.26
N LEU A 15 -1.54 14.65 2.95
CA LEU A 15 -2.17 15.68 2.10
C LEU A 15 -3.70 15.52 2.12
N PRO A 16 -4.47 16.61 2.09
CA PRO A 16 -5.91 16.54 1.90
C PRO A 16 -6.27 15.68 0.68
N GLY A 17 -7.23 14.77 0.84
CA GLY A 17 -7.64 13.85 -0.22
C GLY A 17 -6.67 12.69 -0.52
N TYR A 18 -5.61 12.51 0.27
CA TYR A 18 -4.64 11.44 0.07
C TYR A 18 -5.31 10.06 -0.01
N THR A 19 -6.12 9.70 0.99
CA THR A 19 -6.79 8.40 1.06
C THR A 19 -7.72 8.17 -0.14
N ALA A 20 -8.50 9.18 -0.54
CA ALA A 20 -9.42 9.08 -1.68
C ALA A 20 -8.68 8.92 -3.03
N ALA A 21 -7.53 9.58 -3.19
CA ALA A 21 -6.75 9.51 -4.42
C ALA A 21 -6.03 8.16 -4.59
N ARG A 22 -5.61 7.51 -3.50
CA ARG A 22 -4.90 6.21 -3.57
C ARG A 22 -5.85 5.09 -4.00
N PRO A 23 -5.35 4.14 -4.83
CA PRO A 23 -6.14 2.97 -5.19
C PRO A 23 -6.38 2.08 -3.97
N THR A 24 -7.56 1.48 -3.91
CA THR A 24 -7.86 0.35 -3.03
C THR A 24 -7.34 -0.96 -3.63
N TYR A 25 -7.68 -2.09 -3.04
CA TYR A 25 -7.32 -3.42 -3.54
C TYR A 25 -8.57 -4.13 -4.08
N PRO A 26 -8.46 -4.92 -5.18
CA PRO A 26 -9.60 -5.67 -5.69
C PRO A 26 -9.95 -6.85 -4.77
N GLU A 27 -11.24 -7.21 -4.74
CA GLU A 27 -11.74 -8.34 -3.93
C GLU A 27 -11.02 -9.66 -4.19
N THR A 28 -10.57 -9.87 -5.42
CA THR A 28 -9.76 -11.06 -5.78
C THR A 28 -8.39 -11.08 -5.09
N ALA A 29 -7.81 -9.93 -4.79
CA ALA A 29 -6.57 -9.85 -3.99
C ALA A 29 -6.85 -10.16 -2.53
N LEU A 30 -7.97 -9.69 -1.99
CA LEU A 30 -8.43 -10.03 -0.64
C LEU A 30 -8.69 -11.53 -0.52
N ALA A 31 -9.37 -12.12 -1.50
CA ALA A 31 -9.62 -13.57 -1.53
C ALA A 31 -8.31 -14.38 -1.49
N ALA A 32 -7.27 -13.95 -2.22
CA ALA A 32 -5.95 -14.59 -2.18
C ALA A 32 -5.27 -14.47 -0.80
N LEU A 33 -5.40 -13.33 -0.11
CA LEU A 33 -4.90 -13.15 1.24
C LEU A 33 -5.64 -14.01 2.26
N LEU A 34 -6.98 -14.06 2.16
CA LEU A 34 -7.88 -14.67 3.13
C LEU A 34 -8.15 -16.16 2.84
N GLN A 35 -7.50 -16.75 1.85
CA GLN A 35 -7.71 -18.14 1.38
C GLN A 35 -7.68 -19.18 2.51
N HIS A 36 -6.91 -18.98 3.56
CA HIS A 36 -6.82 -19.91 4.71
C HIS A 36 -7.53 -19.37 5.96
N HIS A 37 -8.51 -18.49 5.79
CA HIS A 37 -9.37 -17.94 6.83
C HIS A 37 -8.61 -17.39 8.06
N PRO A 38 -7.58 -16.51 7.89
CA PRO A 38 -6.89 -15.92 9.02
C PRO A 38 -7.88 -15.12 9.85
N GLN A 39 -7.81 -15.26 11.16
CA GLN A 39 -8.67 -14.50 12.09
C GLN A 39 -7.92 -13.29 12.67
N GLN A 40 -6.63 -13.41 12.86
CA GLN A 40 -5.76 -12.37 13.42
C GLN A 40 -4.73 -11.96 12.36
N VAL A 41 -4.80 -10.74 11.90
CA VAL A 41 -3.91 -10.17 10.89
C VAL A 41 -3.11 -9.02 11.48
N VAL A 42 -1.81 -9.00 11.24
CA VAL A 42 -0.96 -7.84 11.50
C VAL A 42 -0.62 -7.20 10.17
N GLU A 43 -0.96 -5.91 10.00
CA GLU A 43 -0.60 -5.13 8.84
C GLU A 43 0.60 -4.24 9.15
N LEU A 44 1.73 -4.48 8.48
CA LEU A 44 2.96 -3.68 8.61
C LEU A 44 2.95 -2.51 7.62
N GLY A 45 3.00 -1.29 8.13
CA GLY A 45 2.91 -0.07 7.34
C GLY A 45 1.49 0.17 6.80
N ALA A 46 0.51 0.19 7.71
CA ALA A 46 -0.91 0.32 7.37
C ALA A 46 -1.26 1.66 6.67
N GLY A 47 -0.41 2.67 6.82
CA GLY A 47 -0.67 4.00 6.27
C GLY A 47 -1.98 4.58 6.80
N SER A 48 -2.78 5.15 5.90
CA SER A 48 -4.12 5.65 6.23
C SER A 48 -5.20 4.55 6.27
N GLY A 49 -4.83 3.26 6.29
CA GLY A 49 -5.74 2.14 6.51
C GLY A 49 -6.50 1.63 5.28
N SER A 50 -5.94 1.77 4.09
CA SER A 50 -6.62 1.33 2.86
C SER A 50 -6.89 -0.18 2.83
N LEU A 51 -5.90 -1.02 3.19
CA LEU A 51 -6.08 -2.46 3.30
C LEU A 51 -6.74 -2.83 4.63
N THR A 52 -6.39 -2.16 5.73
CA THR A 52 -6.98 -2.36 7.06
C THR A 52 -8.51 -2.40 6.99
N ARG A 53 -9.14 -1.35 6.42
CA ARG A 53 -10.61 -1.27 6.31
C ARG A 53 -11.22 -2.35 5.44
N LEU A 54 -10.51 -2.84 4.43
CA LEU A 54 -10.98 -3.97 3.63
C LEU A 54 -10.97 -5.27 4.45
N LEU A 55 -9.88 -5.54 5.18
CA LEU A 55 -9.76 -6.70 6.04
C LEU A 55 -10.86 -6.71 7.11
N LEU A 56 -11.12 -5.57 7.76
CA LEU A 56 -12.18 -5.42 8.76
C LEU A 56 -13.58 -5.73 8.19
N LYS A 57 -13.87 -5.29 6.96
CA LYS A 57 -15.15 -5.61 6.27
C LYS A 57 -15.34 -7.11 6.02
N HIS A 58 -14.24 -7.86 5.95
CA HIS A 58 -14.26 -9.32 5.84
C HIS A 58 -14.28 -10.04 7.20
N GLY A 59 -14.52 -9.32 8.30
CA GLY A 59 -14.65 -9.90 9.64
C GLY A 59 -13.31 -10.33 10.27
N VAL A 60 -12.19 -9.83 9.77
CA VAL A 60 -10.85 -10.14 10.27
C VAL A 60 -10.46 -9.14 11.36
N HIS A 61 -9.86 -9.62 12.46
CA HIS A 61 -9.24 -8.75 13.44
C HIS A 61 -7.88 -8.25 12.95
N VAL A 62 -7.64 -6.94 13.03
CA VAL A 62 -6.43 -6.31 12.49
C VAL A 62 -5.67 -5.56 13.58
N ALA A 63 -4.39 -5.88 13.73
CA ALA A 63 -3.42 -5.02 14.40
C ALA A 63 -2.67 -4.22 13.32
N ALA A 64 -3.03 -2.96 13.16
CA ALA A 64 -2.44 -2.06 12.17
C ALA A 64 -1.20 -1.36 12.76
N VAL A 65 -0.03 -1.64 12.20
CA VAL A 65 1.26 -1.07 12.60
C VAL A 65 1.65 0.01 11.59
N GLU A 66 1.91 1.23 12.05
CA GLU A 66 2.31 2.35 11.18
C GLU A 66 3.24 3.30 11.94
N ALA A 67 4.38 3.64 11.35
CA ALA A 67 5.39 4.48 11.98
C ALA A 67 5.06 5.99 11.93
N SER A 68 4.21 6.41 11.00
CA SER A 68 3.82 7.81 10.83
C SER A 68 2.63 8.15 11.71
N GLU A 69 2.83 8.98 12.73
CA GLU A 69 1.75 9.45 13.60
C GLU A 69 0.61 10.16 12.83
N PRO A 70 0.87 11.04 11.84
CA PRO A 70 -0.20 11.60 11.01
C PRO A 70 -1.01 10.56 10.24
N MET A 71 -0.37 9.47 9.77
CA MET A 71 -1.07 8.36 9.11
C MET A 71 -1.89 7.55 10.11
N CYS A 72 -1.36 7.26 11.31
CA CYS A 72 -2.11 6.61 12.39
C CYS A 72 -3.37 7.40 12.75
N LYS A 73 -3.24 8.73 12.86
CA LYS A 73 -4.38 9.62 13.12
C LYS A 73 -5.41 9.56 12.02
N GLN A 74 -4.98 9.62 10.76
CA GLN A 74 -5.86 9.51 9.60
C GLN A 74 -6.57 8.15 9.55
N LEU A 75 -5.84 7.06 9.82
CA LEU A 75 -6.41 5.72 9.88
C LEU A 75 -7.54 5.64 10.92
N ARG A 76 -7.30 6.19 12.13
CA ARG A 76 -8.33 6.23 13.18
C ARG A 76 -9.54 7.07 12.79
N GLN A 77 -9.32 8.23 12.16
CA GLN A 77 -10.39 9.13 11.72
C GLN A 77 -11.26 8.53 10.58
N ASP A 78 -10.63 7.80 9.66
CA ASP A 78 -11.30 7.23 8.49
C ASP A 78 -11.94 5.86 8.76
N THR A 79 -11.78 5.31 9.97
CA THR A 79 -12.29 3.98 10.32
C THR A 79 -13.42 4.11 11.35
N PRO A 80 -14.59 3.46 11.13
CA PRO A 80 -15.71 3.52 12.06
C PRO A 80 -15.36 3.07 13.47
N ASP A 81 -15.89 3.76 14.48
CA ASP A 81 -15.62 3.51 15.92
C ASP A 81 -15.98 2.10 16.36
N GLU A 82 -16.94 1.46 15.72
CA GLU A 82 -17.37 0.10 16.02
C GLU A 82 -16.22 -0.91 15.98
N PHE A 83 -15.25 -0.75 15.06
CA PHE A 83 -14.11 -1.65 14.94
C PHE A 83 -13.13 -1.52 16.12
N PHE A 84 -13.08 -0.36 16.73
CA PHE A 84 -12.28 -0.13 17.96
C PHE A 84 -12.99 -0.66 19.19
N THR A 85 -14.30 -0.39 19.32
CA THR A 85 -15.11 -0.80 20.48
C THR A 85 -15.29 -2.31 20.58
N THR A 86 -15.37 -3.00 19.45
CA THR A 86 -15.44 -4.46 19.38
C THR A 86 -14.07 -5.15 19.53
N GLY A 87 -12.98 -4.38 19.50
CA GLY A 87 -11.62 -4.91 19.50
C GLY A 87 -11.19 -5.55 18.17
N ALA A 88 -11.97 -5.34 17.09
CA ALA A 88 -11.59 -5.84 15.79
C ALA A 88 -10.41 -5.08 15.16
N LEU A 89 -10.15 -3.84 15.61
CA LEU A 89 -9.00 -3.03 15.19
C LEU A 89 -8.21 -2.53 16.40
N SER A 90 -6.90 -2.73 16.35
CA SER A 90 -5.93 -2.00 17.18
C SER A 90 -4.94 -1.25 16.28
N VAL A 91 -4.57 -0.02 16.64
CA VAL A 91 -3.61 0.80 15.89
C VAL A 91 -2.38 1.07 16.74
N HIS A 92 -1.24 0.58 16.27
CA HIS A 92 0.06 0.67 16.92
C HIS A 92 0.93 1.67 16.13
N CYS A 93 1.18 2.83 16.75
CA CYS A 93 2.01 3.88 16.15
C CYS A 93 3.48 3.59 16.46
N THR A 94 4.06 2.62 15.74
CA THR A 94 5.41 2.11 15.98
C THR A 94 6.05 1.59 14.71
N ASP A 95 7.35 1.29 14.78
CA ASP A 95 8.13 0.76 13.67
C ASP A 95 7.78 -0.71 13.36
N ALA A 96 7.71 -1.05 12.09
CA ALA A 96 7.41 -2.40 11.61
C ALA A 96 8.50 -3.44 11.94
N HIS A 97 9.70 -3.00 12.29
CA HIS A 97 10.81 -3.88 12.70
C HIS A 97 10.76 -4.28 14.16
N HIS A 98 10.02 -3.53 15.00
CA HIS A 98 9.88 -3.74 16.43
C HIS A 98 8.46 -3.34 16.86
N THR A 99 7.49 -4.17 16.53
CA THR A 99 6.06 -3.82 16.69
C THR A 99 5.59 -3.78 18.15
N GLY A 100 6.28 -4.50 19.04
CA GLY A 100 5.85 -4.69 20.43
C GLY A 100 4.65 -5.64 20.59
N LEU A 101 4.16 -6.24 19.48
CA LEU A 101 3.07 -7.21 19.54
C LEU A 101 3.51 -8.53 20.17
N PRO A 102 2.58 -9.29 20.78
CA PRO A 102 2.92 -10.58 21.38
C PRO A 102 3.45 -11.57 20.32
N GLU A 103 4.32 -12.47 20.77
CA GLU A 103 4.76 -13.61 19.95
C GLU A 103 3.58 -14.51 19.59
N LYS A 104 3.64 -15.14 18.41
CA LYS A 104 2.65 -16.14 17.96
C LYS A 104 1.20 -15.64 18.12
N SER A 105 0.97 -14.36 17.80
CA SER A 105 -0.33 -13.71 17.95
C SER A 105 -1.12 -13.60 16.64
N ALA A 106 -0.50 -13.75 15.47
CA ALA A 106 -1.14 -13.57 14.17
C ALA A 106 -1.13 -14.83 13.30
N ASP A 107 -2.18 -15.00 12.51
CA ASP A 107 -2.30 -16.02 11.47
C ASP A 107 -1.70 -15.55 10.14
N LEU A 108 -1.71 -14.22 9.94
CA LEU A 108 -1.19 -13.57 8.75
C LEU A 108 -0.49 -12.26 9.14
N VAL A 109 0.74 -12.07 8.67
CA VAL A 109 1.40 -10.77 8.62
C VAL A 109 1.35 -10.28 7.17
N VAL A 110 0.90 -9.06 6.95
CA VAL A 110 0.79 -8.49 5.60
C VAL A 110 1.48 -7.13 5.51
N ALA A 111 2.21 -6.88 4.43
CA ALA A 111 2.80 -5.59 4.11
C ALA A 111 2.31 -5.15 2.72
N ALA A 112 1.43 -4.13 2.68
CA ALA A 112 0.84 -3.62 1.47
C ALA A 112 1.49 -2.29 1.07
N GLN A 113 2.19 -2.24 -0.06
CA GLN A 113 2.93 -1.07 -0.56
C GLN A 113 4.05 -0.56 0.38
N THR A 114 4.49 -1.37 1.33
CA THR A 114 5.43 -0.95 2.39
C THR A 114 6.74 -1.71 2.35
N TRP A 115 6.74 -2.97 1.94
CA TRP A 115 7.87 -3.89 2.06
C TRP A 115 9.20 -3.33 1.51
N HIS A 116 9.18 -2.58 0.45
CA HIS A 116 10.37 -1.96 -0.17
C HIS A 116 11.01 -0.83 0.67
N TRP A 117 10.35 -0.40 1.73
CA TRP A 117 10.88 0.57 2.68
C TRP A 117 11.57 -0.09 3.88
N LEU A 118 11.30 -1.37 4.11
CA LEU A 118 11.76 -2.08 5.29
C LEU A 118 13.16 -2.66 5.09
N ASP A 119 13.89 -2.80 6.19
CA ASP A 119 15.03 -3.72 6.26
C ASP A 119 14.49 -5.15 6.29
N HIS A 120 14.75 -5.89 5.23
CA HIS A 120 14.11 -7.18 5.02
C HIS A 120 14.53 -8.23 6.05
N GLN A 121 15.75 -8.16 6.56
CA GLN A 121 16.23 -9.10 7.56
C GLN A 121 15.49 -8.91 8.88
N THR A 122 15.42 -7.67 9.36
CA THR A 122 14.75 -7.34 10.63
C THR A 122 13.23 -7.49 10.52
N ALA A 123 12.63 -7.08 9.38
CA ALA A 123 11.20 -7.23 9.14
C ALA A 123 10.77 -8.70 9.06
N CYS A 124 11.57 -9.57 8.44
CA CYS A 124 11.32 -11.01 8.43
C CYS A 124 11.42 -11.62 9.82
N ALA A 125 12.44 -11.23 10.60
CA ALA A 125 12.59 -11.71 11.98
C ALA A 125 11.40 -11.31 12.87
N GLU A 126 10.90 -10.07 12.74
CA GLU A 126 9.73 -9.61 13.47
C GLU A 126 8.45 -10.30 13.00
N ALA A 127 8.25 -10.45 11.68
CA ALA A 127 7.11 -11.20 11.14
C ALA A 127 7.11 -12.67 11.63
N ASP A 128 8.29 -13.31 11.65
CA ASP A 128 8.44 -14.68 12.18
C ASP A 128 8.07 -14.78 13.65
N ARG A 129 8.52 -13.84 14.46
CA ARG A 129 8.21 -13.79 15.89
C ARG A 129 6.69 -13.67 16.16
N ILE A 130 6.01 -12.84 15.38
CA ILE A 130 4.57 -12.57 15.52
C ILE A 130 3.72 -13.73 15.02
N LEU A 131 4.14 -14.40 13.95
CA LEU A 131 3.36 -15.45 13.31
C LEU A 131 3.21 -16.69 14.18
N ARG A 132 1.99 -17.22 14.24
CA ARG A 132 1.69 -18.55 14.79
C ARG A 132 2.33 -19.65 13.96
N PRO A 133 2.49 -20.89 14.47
CA PRO A 133 2.81 -22.03 13.64
C PRO A 133 1.85 -22.13 12.46
N LYS A 134 2.37 -22.35 11.24
CA LYS A 134 1.62 -22.32 9.96
C LYS A 134 1.09 -20.92 9.54
N GLY A 135 1.42 -19.87 10.26
CA GLY A 135 1.13 -18.51 9.86
C GLY A 135 1.91 -18.12 8.58
N ARG A 136 1.43 -17.10 7.87
CA ARG A 136 1.95 -16.70 6.56
C ARG A 136 2.37 -15.24 6.56
N LEU A 137 3.40 -14.94 5.77
CA LEU A 137 3.76 -13.58 5.40
C LEU A 137 3.24 -13.29 4.00
N ALA A 138 2.53 -12.18 3.83
CA ALA A 138 2.07 -11.71 2.54
C ALA A 138 2.60 -10.31 2.21
N ILE A 139 2.96 -10.10 0.95
CA ILE A 139 3.44 -8.80 0.47
C ILE A 139 2.60 -8.42 -0.74
N LEU A 140 1.98 -7.23 -0.68
CA LEU A 140 1.13 -6.72 -1.75
C LEU A 140 1.77 -5.53 -2.44
N TYR A 141 1.71 -5.57 -3.76
CA TYR A 141 2.03 -4.43 -4.60
C TYR A 141 0.88 -4.12 -5.55
N ASN A 142 0.45 -2.88 -5.53
CA ASN A 142 -0.56 -2.34 -6.40
C ASN A 142 0.10 -1.32 -7.33
N GLN A 143 0.05 -1.53 -8.63
CA GLN A 143 0.74 -0.69 -9.61
C GLN A 143 -0.13 -0.46 -10.85
N LEU A 144 0.05 0.65 -11.51
CA LEU A 144 -0.56 0.90 -12.82
C LEU A 144 -0.01 -0.09 -13.84
N ASP A 145 -0.86 -0.60 -14.74
CA ASP A 145 -0.44 -1.52 -15.80
C ASP A 145 0.33 -0.78 -16.89
N VAL A 146 1.65 -0.76 -16.75
CA VAL A 146 2.57 -0.10 -17.69
C VAL A 146 2.74 -0.82 -19.03
N SER A 147 2.11 -1.97 -19.24
CA SER A 147 2.02 -2.60 -20.57
C SER A 147 1.11 -1.79 -21.51
N VAL A 148 0.26 -0.93 -20.94
CA VAL A 148 -0.60 0.00 -21.70
C VAL A 148 0.18 1.30 -21.98
N PRO A 149 0.44 1.67 -23.25
CA PRO A 149 1.38 2.76 -23.59
C PRO A 149 1.07 4.11 -22.96
N TRP A 150 -0.20 4.52 -22.89
CA TRP A 150 -0.58 5.80 -22.28
C TRP A 150 -0.40 5.77 -20.75
N VAL A 151 -0.63 4.62 -20.11
CA VAL A 151 -0.39 4.43 -18.69
C VAL A 151 1.09 4.48 -18.36
N TYR A 152 1.93 3.83 -19.17
CA TYR A 152 3.39 3.94 -19.05
C TYR A 152 3.85 5.40 -19.11
N ARG A 153 3.33 6.20 -20.06
CA ARG A 153 3.66 7.62 -20.14
C ARG A 153 3.19 8.40 -18.90
N LEU A 154 1.99 8.09 -18.40
CA LEU A 154 1.45 8.68 -17.18
C LEU A 154 2.36 8.42 -15.98
N THR A 155 2.80 7.18 -15.78
CA THR A 155 3.71 6.81 -14.67
C THR A 155 5.06 7.52 -14.77
N ARG A 156 5.56 7.78 -15.98
CA ARG A 156 6.79 8.55 -16.20
C ARG A 156 6.63 10.02 -15.80
N ILE A 157 5.48 10.62 -16.05
CA ILE A 157 5.17 11.99 -15.63
C ILE A 157 5.07 12.05 -14.10
N MET A 158 4.38 11.10 -13.49
CA MET A 158 4.23 11.00 -12.03
C MET A 158 5.53 10.61 -11.32
N ARG A 159 6.50 10.02 -12.02
CA ARG A 159 7.68 9.36 -11.43
C ARG A 159 7.26 8.41 -10.30
N SER A 160 6.21 7.65 -10.55
CA SER A 160 5.62 6.79 -9.53
C SER A 160 6.59 5.73 -8.99
N GLY A 161 7.63 5.42 -9.72
CA GLY A 161 8.65 4.43 -9.32
C GLY A 161 8.15 2.98 -9.37
N ASP A 162 6.90 2.80 -9.72
CA ASP A 162 6.13 1.58 -9.51
C ASP A 162 6.27 0.55 -10.64
N VAL A 163 7.26 0.70 -11.51
CA VAL A 163 7.50 -0.30 -12.56
C VAL A 163 8.24 -1.49 -11.95
N ARG A 164 7.51 -2.32 -11.20
CA ARG A 164 8.04 -3.60 -10.73
C ARG A 164 7.95 -4.62 -11.83
N ARG A 165 9.07 -5.27 -12.12
CA ARG A 165 9.20 -6.24 -13.21
C ARG A 165 8.71 -7.65 -12.85
N GLY A 166 7.93 -7.80 -11.75
CA GLY A 166 7.44 -9.08 -11.31
C GLY A 166 8.47 -9.95 -10.59
N ASP A 167 9.59 -9.38 -10.23
CA ASP A 167 10.58 -10.07 -9.38
C ASP A 167 9.99 -10.29 -7.97
N PRO A 168 10.26 -11.44 -7.34
CA PRO A 168 9.81 -11.69 -5.98
C PRO A 168 10.38 -10.64 -5.03
N PRO A 169 9.61 -10.25 -4.00
CA PRO A 169 10.13 -9.36 -2.96
C PRO A 169 11.31 -10.04 -2.25
N PRO A 170 12.37 -9.30 -1.91
CA PRO A 170 13.46 -9.86 -1.15
C PRO A 170 12.98 -10.29 0.23
N LEU A 171 13.35 -11.50 0.61
CA LEU A 171 13.04 -12.11 1.91
C LEU A 171 14.33 -12.56 2.59
N ALA A 172 14.26 -12.73 3.91
CA ALA A 172 15.28 -13.35 4.72
C ALA A 172 14.73 -14.60 5.44
N ALA A 173 15.61 -15.47 5.91
CA ALA A 173 15.22 -16.61 6.72
C ALA A 173 14.33 -16.18 7.90
N PRO A 174 13.33 -17.01 8.29
CA PRO A 174 13.12 -18.39 7.85
C PRO A 174 12.19 -18.52 6.63
N PHE A 175 11.76 -17.41 6.02
CA PHE A 175 10.81 -17.46 4.92
C PHE A 175 11.45 -17.99 3.63
N THR A 176 10.66 -18.79 2.91
CA THR A 176 11.05 -19.42 1.64
C THR A 176 10.65 -18.53 0.45
N THR A 177 10.93 -19.01 -0.78
CA THR A 177 10.52 -18.34 -2.00
C THR A 177 9.00 -18.14 -2.04
N PRO A 178 8.50 -16.91 -2.20
CA PRO A 178 7.07 -16.65 -2.18
C PRO A 178 6.40 -17.10 -3.49
N THR A 179 5.15 -17.51 -3.38
CA THR A 179 4.27 -17.72 -4.54
C THR A 179 3.58 -16.43 -4.91
N ARG A 180 3.42 -16.17 -6.22
CA ARG A 180 2.78 -14.96 -6.74
C ARG A 180 1.40 -15.26 -7.31
N THR A 181 0.43 -14.45 -6.90
CA THR A 181 -0.85 -14.31 -7.60
C THR A 181 -0.92 -12.91 -8.17
N GLN A 182 -1.02 -12.78 -9.50
CA GLN A 182 -1.18 -11.48 -10.15
C GLN A 182 -2.62 -11.27 -10.61
N ILE A 183 -3.19 -10.14 -10.24
CA ILE A 183 -4.57 -9.76 -10.56
C ILE A 183 -4.55 -8.52 -11.45
N LYS A 184 -5.17 -8.62 -12.64
CA LYS A 184 -5.45 -7.47 -13.51
C LYS A 184 -6.83 -6.94 -13.18
N TRP A 185 -6.93 -5.61 -13.00
CA TRP A 185 -8.20 -4.98 -12.69
C TRP A 185 -8.21 -3.53 -13.16
N ASN A 186 -9.39 -2.94 -13.17
CA ASN A 186 -9.59 -1.57 -13.62
C ASN A 186 -10.21 -0.74 -12.49
N ARG A 187 -9.68 0.49 -12.33
CA ARG A 187 -10.26 1.50 -11.45
C ARG A 187 -10.87 2.60 -12.30
N THR A 188 -12.17 2.84 -12.17
CA THR A 188 -12.86 3.98 -12.77
C THR A 188 -12.71 5.19 -11.86
N VAL A 189 -12.21 6.30 -12.39
CA VAL A 189 -11.94 7.54 -11.66
C VAL A 189 -12.31 8.74 -12.53
N HIS A 190 -12.44 9.92 -11.94
CA HIS A 190 -12.53 11.16 -12.69
C HIS A 190 -11.14 11.67 -13.09
N SER A 191 -11.10 12.51 -14.13
CA SER A 191 -9.84 13.10 -14.65
C SER A 191 -9.03 13.83 -13.56
N GLU A 192 -9.70 14.47 -12.62
CA GLU A 192 -9.10 15.14 -11.46
C GLU A 192 -8.42 14.17 -10.50
N ASP A 193 -8.99 12.96 -10.34
CA ASP A 193 -8.42 11.93 -9.47
C ASP A 193 -7.10 11.39 -10.02
N VAL A 194 -6.95 11.34 -11.36
CA VAL A 194 -5.66 10.98 -11.99
C VAL A 194 -4.59 12.01 -11.64
N ILE A 195 -4.96 13.29 -11.64
CA ILE A 195 -4.04 14.39 -11.28
C ILE A 195 -3.73 14.35 -9.78
N ALA A 196 -4.76 14.11 -8.95
CA ALA A 196 -4.61 13.98 -7.50
C ALA A 196 -3.72 12.77 -7.12
N LEU A 197 -3.86 11.64 -7.82
CA LEU A 197 -3.01 10.45 -7.62
C LEU A 197 -1.52 10.80 -7.73
N GLY A 198 -1.13 11.62 -8.70
CA GLY A 198 0.25 12.08 -8.87
C GLY A 198 0.83 12.75 -7.63
N ARG A 199 0.01 13.46 -6.86
CA ARG A 199 0.43 14.18 -5.63
C ARG A 199 0.70 13.24 -4.45
N THR A 200 0.22 12.00 -4.51
CA THR A 200 0.35 11.03 -3.41
C THR A 200 1.62 10.19 -3.47
N HIS A 201 2.40 10.29 -4.53
CA HIS A 201 3.65 9.54 -4.67
C HIS A 201 4.79 10.15 -3.86
N ALA A 202 5.64 9.30 -3.29
CA ALA A 202 6.82 9.73 -2.52
C ALA A 202 7.73 10.68 -3.33
N SER A 203 7.85 10.49 -4.64
CA SER A 203 8.59 11.36 -5.55
C SER A 203 8.05 12.80 -5.58
N TYR A 204 6.73 12.98 -5.44
CA TYR A 204 6.11 14.29 -5.32
C TYR A 204 6.29 14.88 -3.92
N LEU A 205 6.05 14.06 -2.89
CA LEU A 205 6.12 14.51 -1.49
C LEU A 205 7.51 15.01 -1.11
N ASN A 206 8.56 14.35 -1.60
CA ASN A 206 9.96 14.73 -1.35
C ASN A 206 10.52 15.77 -2.35
N ALA A 207 9.72 16.23 -3.30
CA ALA A 207 10.21 17.12 -4.35
C ALA A 207 10.21 18.60 -3.92
N SER A 208 11.07 19.42 -4.57
CA SER A 208 11.02 20.86 -4.49
C SER A 208 9.72 21.41 -5.07
N GLU A 209 9.34 22.62 -4.66
CA GLU A 209 8.13 23.28 -5.15
C GLU A 209 8.13 23.44 -6.68
N ASN A 210 9.25 23.86 -7.26
CA ASN A 210 9.38 24.00 -8.71
C ASN A 210 9.12 22.67 -9.44
N TYR A 211 9.57 21.57 -8.86
CA TYR A 211 9.32 20.25 -9.42
C TYR A 211 7.85 19.85 -9.30
N ARG A 212 7.22 20.10 -8.15
CA ARG A 212 5.78 19.82 -7.94
C ARG A 212 4.92 20.59 -8.95
N VAL A 213 5.19 21.87 -9.13
CA VAL A 213 4.49 22.72 -10.12
C VAL A 213 4.68 22.18 -11.53
N LYS A 214 5.91 21.83 -11.93
CA LYS A 214 6.20 21.26 -13.26
C LYS A 214 5.46 19.93 -13.47
N MET A 215 5.48 19.04 -12.49
CA MET A 215 4.79 17.76 -12.60
C MET A 215 3.28 17.94 -12.75
N GLN A 216 2.67 18.83 -11.96
CA GLN A 216 1.23 19.12 -12.05
C GLN A 216 0.87 19.71 -13.41
N LYS A 217 1.64 20.66 -13.94
CA LYS A 217 1.44 21.20 -15.29
C LYS A 217 1.50 20.10 -16.35
N ASN A 218 2.47 19.19 -16.26
CA ASN A 218 2.62 18.09 -17.19
C ASN A 218 1.46 17.10 -17.10
N LEU A 219 0.93 16.82 -15.91
CA LEU A 219 -0.25 15.96 -15.74
C LEU A 219 -1.51 16.60 -16.32
N LEU A 220 -1.75 17.89 -16.04
CA LEU A 220 -2.86 18.64 -16.61
C LEU A 220 -2.81 18.63 -18.14
N TRP A 221 -1.64 18.95 -18.72
CA TRP A 221 -1.45 18.91 -20.17
C TRP A 221 -1.69 17.50 -20.72
N TYR A 222 -1.15 16.47 -20.06
CA TYR A 222 -1.25 15.10 -20.53
C TYR A 222 -2.70 14.60 -20.51
N VAL A 223 -3.43 14.82 -19.42
CA VAL A 223 -4.81 14.35 -19.27
C VAL A 223 -5.77 15.14 -20.15
N TYR A 224 -5.69 16.47 -20.13
CA TYR A 224 -6.69 17.32 -20.79
C TYR A 224 -6.37 17.62 -22.25
N GLN A 225 -5.12 17.91 -22.58
CA GLN A 225 -4.76 18.33 -23.94
C GLN A 225 -4.26 17.17 -24.81
N HIS A 226 -3.39 16.31 -24.27
CA HIS A 226 -2.82 15.21 -25.05
C HIS A 226 -3.79 14.03 -25.20
N MET A 227 -4.45 13.62 -24.13
CA MET A 227 -5.45 12.54 -24.16
C MET A 227 -6.86 13.04 -24.51
N GLY A 228 -7.11 14.34 -24.48
CA GLY A 228 -8.38 14.95 -24.89
C GLY A 228 -9.54 14.77 -23.91
N HIS A 229 -9.27 14.42 -22.63
CA HIS A 229 -10.32 14.34 -21.63
C HIS A 229 -10.79 15.74 -21.20
N SER A 230 -12.08 15.89 -20.96
CA SER A 230 -12.63 17.08 -20.29
C SER A 230 -12.52 16.96 -18.77
N ALA A 231 -12.70 18.09 -18.06
CA ALA A 231 -12.86 18.07 -16.62
C ALA A 231 -14.10 17.24 -16.23
N GLY A 232 -14.00 16.44 -15.20
CA GLY A 232 -15.05 15.49 -14.76
C GLY A 232 -15.19 14.24 -15.63
N ALA A 233 -14.39 14.11 -16.71
CA ALA A 233 -14.47 12.91 -17.56
C ALA A 233 -14.07 11.65 -16.78
N THR A 234 -14.80 10.57 -17.03
CA THR A 234 -14.48 9.24 -16.46
C THR A 234 -13.33 8.61 -17.24
N ILE A 235 -12.32 8.15 -16.49
CA ILE A 235 -11.13 7.47 -17.00
C ILE A 235 -11.01 6.10 -16.33
N THR A 236 -10.76 5.06 -17.14
CA THR A 236 -10.48 3.73 -16.62
C THR A 236 -8.97 3.54 -16.51
N LEU A 237 -8.46 3.47 -15.28
CA LEU A 237 -7.06 3.19 -14.98
C LEU A 237 -6.84 1.69 -14.83
N PRO A 238 -6.08 1.03 -15.72
CA PRO A 238 -5.72 -0.36 -15.55
C PRO A 238 -4.63 -0.53 -14.49
N TYR A 239 -4.83 -1.50 -13.61
CA TYR A 239 -3.94 -1.84 -12.51
C TYR A 239 -3.53 -3.31 -12.54
N LEU A 240 -2.37 -3.58 -11.97
CA LEU A 240 -1.89 -4.90 -11.58
C LEU A 240 -1.73 -4.92 -10.07
N THR A 241 -2.32 -5.92 -9.42
CA THR A 241 -2.05 -6.22 -8.01
C THR A 241 -1.30 -7.53 -7.91
N ASP A 242 -0.11 -7.50 -7.34
CA ASP A 242 0.68 -8.69 -7.03
C ASP A 242 0.50 -9.03 -5.55
N VAL A 243 0.04 -10.24 -5.30
CA VAL A 243 -0.03 -10.84 -3.96
C VAL A 243 1.03 -11.91 -3.88
N TRP A 244 2.05 -11.68 -3.06
CA TRP A 244 3.12 -12.61 -2.80
C TRP A 244 2.90 -13.23 -1.43
N VAL A 245 2.85 -14.56 -1.33
CA VAL A 245 2.63 -15.28 -0.07
C VAL A 245 3.73 -16.28 0.15
N THR A 246 4.26 -16.30 1.36
CA THR A 246 5.29 -17.25 1.79
C THR A 246 4.98 -17.81 3.17
N THR A 247 5.57 -18.95 3.46
CA THR A 247 5.61 -19.60 4.77
C THR A 247 7.06 -19.75 5.23
N ARG A 248 7.22 -20.21 6.46
CA ARG A 248 8.53 -20.62 7.00
C ARG A 248 9.02 -21.88 6.30
#